data_15eae2e871ccf4f3c0d1720346151a00
#
_entry.id   15eae2e871ccf4f3c0d1720346151a00
#
_cell.length_a   1.000
_cell.length_b   1.000
_cell.length_c   1.000
_cell.angle_alpha   90.00
_cell.angle_beta   90.00
_cell.angle_gamma   90.00
#
_symmetry.space_group_name_H-M   'P 1'
#
loop_
_entity.id
_entity.type
_entity.pdbx_description
1 polymer ?
#
loop_
_entity_poly.entity_id
_entity_poly.type
_entity_poly.pdbx_seq_one_letter_code
_entity_poly.pdbx_strand_id
1 'polypeptide(L)'
;MDNVFTVNAAYVTAIAAILAPTITALIHSIKEFQIAKMNSTVSTRLELCEKFSDAYSKCQYGSKKTGYALTFYKNTNKLIAICHHRSVRHALFKLANQVLKNGASKDTDHLYERCIRLLSKEF
;
A
#
# COMPACT_ATOMS: atom_id res chain seq x y z
N MET A 1 -29.16 -48.50 18.33
CA MET A 1 -28.73 -47.21 18.82
C MET A 1 -27.19 -47.14 18.97
N ASP A 2 -26.59 -48.13 19.58
CA ASP A 2 -25.15 -48.16 19.80
C ASP A 2 -24.33 -48.17 18.50
N ASN A 3 -24.81 -48.87 17.46
CA ASN A 3 -24.10 -48.90 16.16
C ASN A 3 -24.08 -47.54 15.46
N VAL A 4 -25.17 -46.79 15.56
CA VAL A 4 -25.23 -45.43 14.98
C VAL A 4 -24.31 -44.49 15.74
N PHE A 5 -24.28 -44.60 17.05
CA PHE A 5 -23.39 -43.79 17.89
C PHE A 5 -21.90 -44.11 17.64
N THR A 6 -21.56 -45.39 17.52
CA THR A 6 -20.21 -45.84 17.22
C THR A 6 -19.75 -45.38 15.83
N VAL A 7 -20.63 -45.48 14.83
CA VAL A 7 -20.32 -44.97 13.47
C VAL A 7 -20.11 -43.47 13.47
N ASN A 8 -20.92 -42.70 14.17
CA ASN A 8 -20.75 -41.25 14.28
C ASN A 8 -19.45 -40.88 14.99
N ALA A 9 -19.10 -41.57 16.07
CA ALA A 9 -17.86 -41.34 16.79
C ALA A 9 -16.62 -41.65 15.93
N ALA A 10 -16.64 -42.78 15.19
CA ALA A 10 -15.59 -43.15 14.26
C ALA A 10 -15.49 -42.12 13.11
N TYR A 11 -16.59 -41.64 12.62
CA TYR A 11 -16.67 -40.67 11.56
C TYR A 11 -16.08 -39.30 12.03
N VAL A 12 -16.43 -38.85 13.21
CA VAL A 12 -15.91 -37.62 13.80
C VAL A 12 -14.39 -37.71 14.03
N THR A 13 -13.90 -38.87 14.51
CA THR A 13 -12.47 -39.10 14.69
C THR A 13 -11.75 -39.10 13.35
N ALA A 14 -12.29 -39.70 12.30
CA ALA A 14 -11.71 -39.71 10.96
C ALA A 14 -11.68 -38.28 10.39
N ILE A 15 -12.74 -37.51 10.53
CA ILE A 15 -12.79 -36.10 10.09
C ILE A 15 -11.76 -35.28 10.84
N ALA A 16 -11.66 -35.44 12.16
CA ALA A 16 -10.67 -34.72 12.97
C ALA A 16 -9.23 -35.07 12.54
N ALA A 17 -8.96 -36.33 12.23
CA ALA A 17 -7.64 -36.79 11.78
C ALA A 17 -7.27 -36.18 10.40
N ILE A 18 -8.24 -35.93 9.53
CA ILE A 18 -8.04 -35.29 8.23
C ILE A 18 -7.95 -33.76 8.36
N LEU A 19 -8.84 -33.17 9.16
CA LEU A 19 -8.94 -31.71 9.30
C LEU A 19 -7.80 -31.08 10.10
N ALA A 20 -7.30 -31.78 11.16
CA ALA A 20 -6.26 -31.21 12.01
C ALA A 20 -4.97 -30.84 11.24
N PRO A 21 -4.39 -31.72 10.41
CA PRO A 21 -3.25 -31.35 9.58
C PRO A 21 -3.60 -30.28 8.53
N THR A 22 -4.79 -30.34 7.95
CA THR A 22 -5.26 -29.38 6.96
C THR A 22 -5.41 -27.99 7.57
N ILE A 23 -5.97 -27.89 8.77
CA ILE A 23 -6.11 -26.62 9.51
C ILE A 23 -4.74 -26.06 9.85
N THR A 24 -3.79 -26.89 10.33
CA THR A 24 -2.42 -26.47 10.63
C THR A 24 -1.72 -25.94 9.40
N ALA A 25 -1.84 -26.63 8.25
CA ALA A 25 -1.28 -26.19 6.99
C ALA A 25 -1.91 -24.87 6.52
N LEU A 26 -3.22 -24.72 6.70
CA LEU A 26 -3.94 -23.49 6.33
C LEU A 26 -3.50 -22.31 7.18
N ILE A 27 -3.37 -22.49 8.49
CA ILE A 27 -2.88 -21.45 9.41
C ILE A 27 -1.46 -21.03 9.02
N HIS A 28 -0.60 -21.99 8.70
CA HIS A 28 0.76 -21.72 8.27
C HIS A 28 0.80 -20.94 6.96
N SER A 29 -0.03 -21.34 5.98
CA SER A 29 -0.18 -20.63 4.70
C SER A 29 -0.69 -19.20 4.89
N ILE A 30 -1.65 -18.98 5.80
CA ILE A 30 -2.16 -17.65 6.13
C ILE A 30 -1.06 -16.78 6.72
N LYS A 31 -0.26 -17.32 7.65
CA LYS A 31 0.86 -16.59 8.24
C LYS A 31 1.91 -16.21 7.20
N GLU A 32 2.29 -17.14 6.32
CA GLU A 32 3.22 -16.87 5.22
C GLU A 32 2.65 -15.81 4.29
N PHE A 33 1.38 -15.89 3.95
CA PHE A 33 0.71 -14.90 3.10
C PHE A 33 0.70 -13.52 3.75
N GLN A 34 0.42 -13.43 5.05
CA GLN A 34 0.44 -12.16 5.78
C GLN A 34 1.83 -11.54 5.81
N ILE A 35 2.88 -12.35 6.05
CA ILE A 35 4.27 -11.88 6.03
C ILE A 35 4.64 -11.40 4.63
N ALA A 36 4.32 -12.16 3.60
CA ALA A 36 4.58 -11.77 2.21
C ALA A 36 3.83 -10.49 1.84
N LYS A 37 2.58 -10.35 2.28
CA LYS A 37 1.78 -9.14 2.06
C LYS A 37 2.38 -7.93 2.78
N MET A 38 2.84 -8.08 4.01
CA MET A 38 3.51 -7.01 4.75
C MET A 38 4.79 -6.55 4.03
N ASN A 39 5.64 -7.48 3.62
CA ASN A 39 6.86 -7.18 2.89
C ASN A 39 6.57 -6.52 1.55
N SER A 40 5.59 -7.01 0.82
CA SER A 40 5.12 -6.42 -0.43
C SER A 40 4.58 -5.02 -0.22
N THR A 41 3.82 -4.78 0.85
CA THR A 41 3.27 -3.46 1.17
C THR A 41 4.38 -2.45 1.49
N VAL A 42 5.37 -2.83 2.30
CA VAL A 42 6.53 -1.98 2.61
C VAL A 42 7.33 -1.66 1.35
N SER A 43 7.63 -2.68 0.54
CA SER A 43 8.33 -2.51 -0.73
C SER A 43 7.56 -1.60 -1.69
N THR A 44 6.24 -1.77 -1.78
CA THR A 44 5.37 -0.95 -2.62
C THR A 44 5.35 0.51 -2.14
N ARG A 45 5.30 0.74 -0.84
CA ARG A 45 5.34 2.09 -0.26
C ARG A 45 6.64 2.79 -0.57
N LEU A 46 7.77 2.12 -0.41
CA LEU A 46 9.09 2.66 -0.75
C LEU A 46 9.19 2.99 -2.22
N GLU A 47 8.75 2.08 -3.09
CA GLU A 47 8.75 2.29 -4.54
C GLU A 47 7.90 3.49 -4.94
N LEU A 48 6.70 3.64 -4.37
CA LEU A 48 5.82 4.76 -4.65
C LEU A 48 6.40 6.08 -4.16
N CYS A 49 7.04 6.09 -2.99
CA CYS A 49 7.73 7.26 -2.48
C CYS A 49 8.92 7.66 -3.35
N GLU A 50 9.70 6.70 -3.84
CA GLU A 50 10.80 6.95 -4.76
C GLU A 50 10.30 7.53 -6.08
N LYS A 51 9.27 6.96 -6.66
CA LYS A 51 8.64 7.45 -7.90
C LYS A 51 8.07 8.85 -7.73
N PHE A 52 7.48 9.13 -6.58
CA PHE A 52 6.97 10.45 -6.22
C PHE A 52 8.09 11.49 -6.17
N SER A 53 9.19 11.18 -5.48
CA SER A 53 10.35 12.06 -5.37
C SER A 53 11.04 12.28 -6.71
N ASP A 54 11.24 11.22 -7.49
CA ASP A 54 11.85 11.31 -8.82
C ASP A 54 11.01 12.15 -9.77
N ALA A 55 9.70 11.94 -9.77
CA ALA A 55 8.78 12.69 -10.61
C ALA A 55 8.77 14.17 -10.24
N TYR A 56 8.81 14.50 -8.95
CA TYR A 56 8.91 15.89 -8.50
C TYR A 56 10.22 16.55 -8.93
N SER A 57 11.33 15.84 -8.78
CA SER A 57 12.64 16.33 -9.23
C SER A 57 12.65 16.65 -10.72
N LYS A 58 12.02 15.82 -11.53
CA LYS A 58 11.88 16.06 -12.98
C LYS A 58 11.05 17.30 -13.29
N CYS A 59 9.99 17.55 -12.50
CA CYS A 59 9.19 18.77 -12.65
C CYS A 59 10.01 20.02 -12.29
N GLN A 60 10.91 19.91 -11.30
CA GLN A 60 11.69 21.03 -10.78
C GLN A 60 12.83 21.42 -11.72
N TYR A 61 13.55 20.43 -12.24
CA TYR A 61 14.74 20.63 -13.08
C TYR A 61 14.49 20.38 -14.56
N GLY A 62 13.39 19.72 -14.88
CA GLY A 62 13.01 19.43 -16.24
C GLY A 62 12.42 20.62 -16.94
N SER A 63 12.48 20.60 -18.26
CA SER A 63 11.81 21.57 -19.10
C SER A 63 10.32 21.60 -18.80
N LYS A 64 9.66 22.69 -19.13
CA LYS A 64 8.20 22.95 -18.99
C LYS A 64 7.33 21.96 -19.78
N LYS A 65 7.71 20.70 -19.86
CA LYS A 65 6.93 19.68 -20.55
C LYS A 65 5.76 19.25 -19.67
N THR A 66 4.57 19.41 -20.18
CA THR A 66 3.31 19.02 -19.56
C THR A 66 3.32 17.54 -19.09
N GLY A 67 4.10 16.70 -19.79
CA GLY A 67 4.24 15.29 -19.45
C GLY A 67 4.82 15.01 -18.06
N TYR A 68 5.76 15.83 -17.59
CA TYR A 68 6.34 15.63 -16.27
C TYR A 68 5.34 15.94 -15.15
N ALA A 69 4.57 17.00 -15.28
CA ALA A 69 3.53 17.37 -14.34
C ALA A 69 2.44 16.30 -14.28
N LEU A 70 2.04 15.76 -15.40
CA LEU A 70 1.05 14.69 -15.47
C LEU A 70 1.56 13.39 -14.84
N THR A 71 2.82 13.03 -15.10
CA THR A 71 3.46 11.87 -14.48
C THR A 71 3.52 12.01 -12.97
N PHE A 72 3.89 13.19 -12.49
CA PHE A 72 3.89 13.51 -11.06
C PHE A 72 2.49 13.37 -10.45
N TYR A 73 1.48 13.91 -11.13
CA TYR A 73 0.08 13.81 -10.69
C TYR A 73 -0.36 12.35 -10.58
N LYS A 74 -0.05 11.51 -11.56
CA LYS A 74 -0.39 10.08 -11.55
C LYS A 74 0.31 9.34 -10.42
N ASN A 75 1.60 9.57 -10.21
CA ASN A 75 2.36 8.94 -9.14
C ASN A 75 1.89 9.39 -7.76
N THR A 76 1.51 10.66 -7.61
CA THR A 76 0.95 11.19 -6.37
C THR A 76 -0.40 10.56 -6.06
N ASN A 77 -1.26 10.35 -7.07
CA ASN A 77 -2.54 9.69 -6.87
C ASN A 77 -2.38 8.24 -6.40
N LYS A 78 -1.39 7.52 -6.92
CA LYS A 78 -1.09 6.16 -6.44
C LYS A 78 -0.68 6.17 -4.97
N LEU A 79 0.11 7.16 -4.57
CA LEU A 79 0.55 7.31 -3.19
C LEU A 79 -0.63 7.68 -2.27
N ILE A 80 -1.52 8.58 -2.71
CA ILE A 80 -2.74 8.94 -1.99
C ILE A 80 -3.59 7.70 -1.71
N ALA A 81 -3.70 6.79 -2.67
CA ALA A 81 -4.52 5.59 -2.54
C ALA A 81 -4.08 4.67 -1.40
N ILE A 82 -2.81 4.68 -1.02
CA ILE A 82 -2.28 3.85 0.07
C ILE A 82 -2.13 4.58 1.39
N CYS A 83 -2.36 5.89 1.44
CA CYS A 83 -2.32 6.67 2.66
C CYS A 83 -3.61 6.53 3.44
N HIS A 84 -3.50 6.39 4.78
CA HIS A 84 -4.66 6.26 5.67
C HIS A 84 -5.07 7.59 6.29
N HIS A 85 -4.12 8.48 6.58
CA HIS A 85 -4.39 9.76 7.23
C HIS A 85 -4.92 10.79 6.24
N ARG A 86 -6.04 11.41 6.59
CA ARG A 86 -6.70 12.40 5.75
C ARG A 86 -5.83 13.64 5.50
N SER A 87 -5.08 14.07 6.50
CA SER A 87 -4.17 15.22 6.38
C SER A 87 -3.06 14.98 5.35
N VAL A 88 -2.51 13.77 5.30
CA VAL A 88 -1.50 13.38 4.32
C VAL A 88 -2.08 13.38 2.92
N ARG A 89 -3.23 12.74 2.75
CA ARG A 89 -3.94 12.68 1.46
C ARG A 89 -4.27 14.07 0.93
N HIS A 90 -4.76 14.96 1.80
CA HIS A 90 -5.10 16.31 1.43
C HIS A 90 -3.86 17.12 1.00
N ALA A 91 -2.75 17.00 1.72
CA ALA A 91 -1.51 17.68 1.39
C ALA A 91 -0.95 17.22 0.04
N LEU A 92 -0.95 15.91 -0.20
CA LEU A 92 -0.51 15.32 -1.47
C LEU A 92 -1.39 15.78 -2.63
N PHE A 93 -2.70 15.78 -2.45
CA PHE A 93 -3.64 16.23 -3.47
C PHE A 93 -3.44 17.71 -3.82
N LYS A 94 -3.26 18.55 -2.81
CA LYS A 94 -3.01 19.98 -3.00
C LYS A 94 -1.71 20.21 -3.78
N LEU A 95 -0.64 19.50 -3.43
CA LEU A 95 0.64 19.59 -4.13
C LEU A 95 0.50 19.16 -5.59
N ALA A 96 -0.12 18.02 -5.84
CA ALA A 96 -0.29 17.49 -7.19
C ALA A 96 -1.08 18.45 -8.09
N ASN A 97 -2.15 19.03 -7.56
CA ASN A 97 -2.96 19.99 -8.29
C ASN A 97 -2.20 21.28 -8.61
N GLN A 98 -1.43 21.79 -7.67
CA GLN A 98 -0.64 23.01 -7.88
C GLN A 98 0.45 22.79 -8.92
N VAL A 99 1.16 21.65 -8.87
CA VAL A 99 2.17 21.32 -9.87
C VAL A 99 1.54 21.15 -11.26
N LEU A 100 0.38 20.51 -11.33
CA LEU A 100 -0.31 20.31 -12.61
C LEU A 100 -0.77 21.64 -13.24
N LYS A 101 -1.24 22.58 -12.42
CA LYS A 101 -1.75 23.87 -12.91
C LYS A 101 -0.64 24.87 -13.20
N ASN A 102 0.32 25.02 -12.31
CA ASN A 102 1.28 26.13 -12.30
C ASN A 102 2.74 25.68 -12.44
N GLY A 103 3.00 24.37 -12.42
CA GLY A 103 4.35 23.83 -12.41
C GLY A 103 4.99 23.92 -11.02
N ALA A 104 6.22 23.43 -10.92
CA ALA A 104 6.98 23.48 -9.68
C ALA A 104 7.51 24.90 -9.42
N SER A 105 7.40 25.38 -8.17
CA SER A 105 7.83 26.69 -7.73
C SER A 105 8.33 26.60 -6.28
N LYS A 106 8.75 27.72 -5.71
CA LYS A 106 9.13 27.79 -4.29
C LYS A 106 7.96 27.40 -3.38
N ASP A 107 6.75 27.78 -3.74
CA ASP A 107 5.54 27.43 -2.97
C ASP A 107 5.27 25.93 -3.01
N THR A 108 5.44 25.30 -4.17
CA THR A 108 5.32 23.84 -4.28
C THR A 108 6.45 23.12 -3.57
N ASP A 109 7.65 23.69 -3.51
CA ASP A 109 8.75 23.10 -2.74
C ASP A 109 8.43 23.04 -1.26
N HIS A 110 7.84 24.08 -0.69
CA HIS A 110 7.38 24.06 0.70
C HIS A 110 6.30 23.02 0.94
N LEU A 111 5.34 22.89 0.02
CA LEU A 111 4.31 21.84 0.10
C LEU A 111 4.93 20.45 -0.04
N TYR A 112 5.91 20.28 -0.91
CA TYR A 112 6.62 19.03 -1.09
C TYR A 112 7.33 18.61 0.19
N GLU A 113 8.06 19.52 0.83
CA GLU A 113 8.73 19.26 2.11
C GLU A 113 7.73 18.86 3.19
N ARG A 114 6.59 19.54 3.25
CA ARG A 114 5.52 19.18 4.17
C ARG A 114 4.98 17.78 3.88
N CYS A 115 4.78 17.44 2.62
CA CYS A 115 4.34 16.10 2.21
C CYS A 115 5.35 15.04 2.62
N ILE A 116 6.64 15.26 2.43
CA ILE A 116 7.68 14.32 2.84
C ILE A 116 7.67 14.11 4.35
N ARG A 117 7.53 15.16 5.13
CA ARG A 117 7.43 15.06 6.61
C ARG A 117 6.20 14.26 7.03
N LEU A 118 5.06 14.50 6.39
CA LEU A 118 3.82 13.78 6.68
C LEU A 118 3.92 12.31 6.26
N LEU A 119 4.51 12.01 5.12
CA LEU A 119 4.73 10.65 4.65
C LEU A 119 5.66 9.86 5.57
N SER A 120 6.68 10.48 6.13
CA SER A 120 7.57 9.82 7.07
C SER A 120 6.86 9.43 8.37
N LYS A 121 5.81 10.14 8.76
CA LYS A 121 4.96 9.79 9.91
C LYS A 121 3.88 8.77 9.54
N GLU A 122 3.42 8.78 8.30
CA GLU A 122 2.42 7.82 7.81
C GLU A 122 2.98 6.41 7.74
N PHE A 123 4.20 6.28 7.31
CA PHE A 123 4.89 5.01 7.11
C PHE A 123 5.97 4.81 8.16
#